data_83c909b97006cee7da1b477b8c9b4e36
#
_entry.id   83c909b97006cee7da1b477b8c9b4e36
#
_cell.length_a   1.000
_cell.length_b   1.000
_cell.length_c   1.000
_cell.angle_alpha   90.00
_cell.angle_beta   90.00
_cell.angle_gamma   90.00
#
_symmetry.space_group_name_H-M   'P 1'
#
loop_
_entity.id
_entity.type
_entity.pdbx_description
1 polymer ?
#
loop_
_entity_poly.entity_id
_entity_poly.type
_entity_poly.pdbx_seq_one_letter_code
_entity_poly.pdbx_strand_id
1 'polypeptide(L)'
;MRLIRTALLCLAPTLAPALAAACDGLLLDDPAIYGGPLCLDEAPERVVVLDPSFGLGIALDAGLPLVGAPLDLMSNAALKARAEATGVTSIGVMTEPSLETIVALQPDLILGFAGSESMASGIRPMASQLAPTLLYTSLDWRGFYRLLAPLGGQEDAVAARLEAFEARLADLRARMPDTSVSVLRITSWDFQVYLDAPVTYAPFALMQEAGVTRSAYETTRDETLSMKRPDWEDLAQLDGEVLLYIVGGTNDSDRDGRHEEVLGNPLWQTLPAVQEGNVHRVDHADWMEFSGLDSANAVLDDLEAYVIDE
;
A
#
# COMPACT_ATOMS: atom_id res chain seq x y z
N MET A 1 -60.68 -22.68 51.91
CA MET A 1 -59.36 -22.16 51.59
C MET A 1 -59.13 -22.23 50.09
N ARG A 2 -59.30 -21.14 49.34
CA ARG A 2 -59.11 -21.08 47.86
C ARG A 2 -57.73 -20.49 47.62
N LEU A 3 -56.87 -21.31 47.01
CA LEU A 3 -55.53 -20.87 46.55
C LEU A 3 -55.69 -20.15 45.20
N ILE A 4 -55.36 -18.85 45.19
CA ILE A 4 -55.22 -18.04 43.98
C ILE A 4 -53.82 -18.29 43.41
N ARG A 5 -53.73 -18.87 42.20
CA ARG A 5 -52.52 -18.99 41.43
C ARG A 5 -52.34 -17.75 40.56
N THR A 6 -51.37 -16.92 40.93
CA THR A 6 -50.96 -15.76 40.11
C THR A 6 -50.04 -16.27 39.01
N ALA A 7 -50.46 -16.16 37.76
CA ALA A 7 -49.62 -16.43 36.60
C ALA A 7 -48.79 -15.18 36.28
N LEU A 8 -47.48 -15.31 36.36
CA LEU A 8 -46.51 -14.27 35.98
C LEU A 8 -46.29 -14.39 34.44
N LEU A 9 -46.79 -13.43 33.69
CA LEU A 9 -46.54 -13.32 32.23
C LEU A 9 -45.18 -12.71 32.04
N CYS A 10 -44.16 -13.48 31.63
CA CYS A 10 -42.87 -13.00 31.18
C CYS A 10 -43.04 -12.44 29.76
N LEU A 11 -43.05 -11.10 29.62
CA LEU A 11 -42.87 -10.45 28.31
C LEU A 11 -41.37 -10.59 27.93
N ALA A 12 -41.05 -11.41 26.95
CA ALA A 12 -39.75 -11.42 26.32
C ALA A 12 -39.68 -10.21 25.36
N PRO A 13 -38.59 -9.40 25.41
CA PRO A 13 -38.40 -8.35 24.43
C PRO A 13 -38.07 -9.03 23.09
N THR A 14 -38.92 -8.82 22.09
CA THR A 14 -38.60 -9.15 20.69
C THR A 14 -37.57 -8.13 20.21
N LEU A 15 -36.29 -8.52 20.11
CA LEU A 15 -35.33 -7.79 19.31
C LEU A 15 -35.81 -7.85 17.85
N ALA A 16 -36.36 -6.75 17.34
CA ALA A 16 -36.55 -6.58 15.92
C ALA A 16 -35.14 -6.51 15.28
N PRO A 17 -34.84 -7.26 14.21
CA PRO A 17 -33.63 -7.06 13.46
C PRO A 17 -33.68 -5.63 12.94
N ALA A 18 -32.60 -4.86 13.16
CA ALA A 18 -32.42 -3.59 12.50
C ALA A 18 -32.41 -3.90 10.99
N LEU A 19 -33.40 -3.39 10.26
CA LEU A 19 -33.36 -3.41 8.80
C LEU A 19 -32.10 -2.61 8.44
N ALA A 20 -31.11 -3.28 7.90
CA ALA A 20 -30.05 -2.60 7.15
C ALA A 20 -30.76 -1.78 6.06
N ALA A 21 -30.57 -0.48 6.06
CA ALA A 21 -31.11 0.37 5.01
C ALA A 21 -30.58 -0.20 3.68
N ALA A 22 -31.51 -0.58 2.79
CA ALA A 22 -31.13 -1.05 1.46
C ALA A 22 -30.39 0.11 0.76
N CYS A 23 -29.22 -0.16 0.20
CA CYS A 23 -28.51 0.80 -0.65
C CYS A 23 -29.21 0.81 -2.02
N ASP A 24 -29.87 1.92 -2.36
CA ASP A 24 -30.52 2.09 -3.67
C ASP A 24 -29.53 2.51 -4.78
N GLY A 25 -28.28 2.83 -4.42
CA GLY A 25 -27.21 3.27 -5.31
C GLY A 25 -26.06 2.26 -5.40
N LEU A 26 -24.82 2.75 -5.44
CA LEU A 26 -23.59 1.95 -5.48
C LEU A 26 -23.20 1.52 -4.07
N LEU A 27 -23.27 0.22 -3.81
CA LEU A 27 -22.80 -0.37 -2.55
C LEU A 27 -21.34 -0.81 -2.70
N LEU A 28 -20.48 -0.20 -1.90
CA LEU A 28 -19.09 -0.65 -1.72
C LEU A 28 -19.05 -1.49 -0.43
N ASP A 29 -18.87 -2.79 -0.59
CA ASP A 29 -18.88 -3.75 0.52
C ASP A 29 -17.60 -4.58 0.49
N ASP A 30 -16.67 -4.22 1.35
CA ASP A 30 -15.39 -4.91 1.53
C ASP A 30 -15.03 -4.86 3.02
N PRO A 31 -14.56 -5.96 3.62
CA PRO A 31 -14.17 -6.01 5.03
C PRO A 31 -13.03 -5.05 5.40
N ALA A 32 -12.22 -4.60 4.41
CA ALA A 32 -11.16 -3.63 4.60
C ALA A 32 -11.65 -2.16 4.61
N ILE A 33 -12.94 -1.90 4.38
CA ILE A 33 -13.50 -0.56 4.52
C ILE A 33 -13.69 -0.24 6.01
N TYR A 34 -12.96 0.74 6.50
CA TYR A 34 -13.09 1.17 7.88
C TYR A 34 -14.49 1.72 8.18
N GLY A 35 -15.15 1.07 9.14
CA GLY A 35 -16.51 1.41 9.58
C GLY A 35 -17.60 0.74 8.78
N GLY A 36 -17.27 -0.22 7.92
CA GLY A 36 -18.20 -1.07 7.18
C GLY A 36 -18.58 -0.52 5.80
N PRO A 37 -19.56 -1.15 5.15
CA PRO A 37 -19.96 -0.82 3.79
C PRO A 37 -20.31 0.66 3.61
N LEU A 38 -19.96 1.20 2.45
CA LEU A 38 -20.31 2.56 2.03
C LEU A 38 -21.35 2.50 0.90
N CYS A 39 -22.47 3.19 1.08
CA CYS A 39 -23.47 3.39 0.04
C CYS A 39 -23.33 4.80 -0.54
N LEU A 40 -23.17 4.88 -1.85
CA LEU A 40 -23.19 6.12 -2.62
C LEU A 40 -24.47 6.17 -3.45
N ASP A 41 -25.21 7.28 -3.43
CA ASP A 41 -26.45 7.44 -4.20
C ASP A 41 -26.18 7.34 -5.70
N GLU A 42 -25.07 7.89 -6.16
CA GLU A 42 -24.61 7.90 -7.56
C GLU A 42 -23.09 7.67 -7.65
N ALA A 43 -22.57 7.41 -8.86
CA ALA A 43 -21.13 7.36 -9.09
C ALA A 43 -20.50 8.73 -8.77
N PRO A 44 -19.34 8.76 -8.10
CA PRO A 44 -18.72 10.02 -7.73
C PRO A 44 -18.23 10.79 -8.96
N GLU A 45 -18.40 12.11 -8.94
CA GLU A 45 -17.91 13.02 -9.97
C GLU A 45 -16.69 13.85 -9.51
N ARG A 46 -16.45 13.89 -8.20
CA ARG A 46 -15.41 14.74 -7.59
C ARG A 46 -14.74 14.05 -6.42
N VAL A 47 -13.70 13.29 -6.70
CA VAL A 47 -13.00 12.49 -5.71
C VAL A 47 -11.76 13.21 -5.19
N VAL A 48 -11.61 13.30 -3.88
CA VAL A 48 -10.37 13.71 -3.21
C VAL A 48 -9.71 12.48 -2.59
N VAL A 49 -8.42 12.27 -2.90
CA VAL A 49 -7.61 11.21 -2.28
C VAL A 49 -6.75 11.80 -1.16
N LEU A 50 -6.61 11.10 -0.04
CA LEU A 50 -5.86 11.57 1.14
C LEU A 50 -4.44 11.02 1.25
N ASP A 51 -4.04 10.08 0.40
CA ASP A 51 -2.68 9.56 0.38
C ASP A 51 -2.03 9.69 -1.01
N PRO A 52 -0.71 10.00 -1.07
CA PRO A 52 -0.04 10.37 -2.30
C PRO A 52 0.51 9.19 -3.12
N SER A 53 0.33 7.96 -2.67
CA SER A 53 0.92 6.77 -3.32
C SER A 53 -0.14 5.72 -3.61
N PHE A 54 -0.39 4.83 -2.70
CA PHE A 54 -1.25 3.66 -2.84
C PHE A 54 -2.66 4.04 -3.34
N GLY A 55 -3.37 4.92 -2.62
CA GLY A 55 -4.70 5.35 -3.01
C GLY A 55 -4.71 6.22 -4.28
N LEU A 56 -3.76 7.14 -4.42
CA LEU A 56 -3.69 8.01 -5.59
C LEU A 56 -3.43 7.21 -6.87
N GLY A 57 -2.44 6.32 -6.87
CA GLY A 57 -2.11 5.53 -8.06
C GLY A 57 -3.26 4.62 -8.47
N ILE A 58 -3.83 3.87 -7.53
CA ILE A 58 -4.93 2.95 -7.80
C ILE A 58 -6.19 3.70 -8.26
N ALA A 59 -6.51 4.84 -7.65
CA ALA A 59 -7.67 5.65 -8.05
C ALA A 59 -7.52 6.24 -9.46
N LEU A 60 -6.31 6.72 -9.83
CA LEU A 60 -6.01 7.16 -11.19
C LEU A 60 -6.18 6.03 -12.21
N ASP A 61 -5.66 4.85 -11.88
CA ASP A 61 -5.75 3.68 -12.75
C ASP A 61 -7.17 3.12 -12.89
N ALA A 62 -7.96 3.21 -11.82
CA ALA A 62 -9.37 2.86 -11.84
C ALA A 62 -10.24 3.90 -12.56
N GLY A 63 -9.65 5.01 -13.03
CA GLY A 63 -10.34 6.04 -13.80
C GLY A 63 -11.26 6.93 -12.98
N LEU A 64 -11.02 7.08 -11.68
CA LEU A 64 -11.82 7.94 -10.83
C LEU A 64 -11.64 9.42 -11.21
N PRO A 65 -12.71 10.24 -11.14
CA PRO A 65 -12.66 11.66 -11.44
C PRO A 65 -12.00 12.46 -10.30
N LEU A 66 -10.66 12.34 -10.19
CA LEU A 66 -9.90 12.97 -9.12
C LEU A 66 -9.84 14.47 -9.30
N VAL A 67 -10.16 15.21 -8.23
CA VAL A 67 -10.06 16.67 -8.18
C VAL A 67 -9.00 17.18 -7.20
N GLY A 68 -8.56 16.35 -6.24
CA GLY A 68 -7.55 16.73 -5.26
C GLY A 68 -6.78 15.54 -4.69
N ALA A 69 -5.49 15.74 -4.42
CA ALA A 69 -4.61 14.80 -3.73
C ALA A 69 -3.44 15.53 -3.06
N PRO A 70 -2.76 14.94 -2.04
CA PRO A 70 -1.61 15.56 -1.39
C PRO A 70 -0.36 15.43 -2.29
N LEU A 71 -0.13 16.41 -3.16
CA LEU A 71 0.96 16.38 -4.15
C LEU A 71 2.25 17.09 -3.68
N ASP A 72 2.19 17.80 -2.55
CA ASP A 72 3.36 18.49 -2.03
C ASP A 72 4.31 17.48 -1.36
N LEU A 73 5.61 17.65 -1.58
CA LEU A 73 6.68 16.77 -1.07
C LEU A 73 6.60 15.30 -1.53
N MET A 74 5.81 15.00 -2.57
CA MET A 74 5.87 13.67 -3.19
C MET A 74 7.26 13.42 -3.78
N SER A 75 7.84 12.27 -3.50
CA SER A 75 9.08 11.81 -4.14
C SER A 75 8.84 11.08 -5.46
N ASN A 76 7.68 10.44 -5.64
CA ASN A 76 7.30 9.84 -6.92
C ASN A 76 6.89 10.94 -7.94
N ALA A 77 7.89 11.43 -8.67
CA ALA A 77 7.70 12.52 -9.65
C ALA A 77 6.81 12.08 -10.83
N ALA A 78 6.86 10.81 -11.24
CA ALA A 78 6.07 10.29 -12.34
C ALA A 78 4.57 10.25 -11.99
N LEU A 79 4.24 9.71 -10.80
CA LEU A 79 2.86 9.69 -10.31
C LEU A 79 2.32 11.10 -10.11
N LYS A 80 3.14 12.01 -9.54
CA LYS A 80 2.78 13.43 -9.40
C LYS A 80 2.46 14.08 -10.73
N ALA A 81 3.33 13.94 -11.72
CA ALA A 81 3.13 14.51 -13.06
C ALA A 81 1.86 13.94 -13.72
N ARG A 82 1.59 12.65 -13.54
CA ARG A 82 0.37 12.00 -14.03
C ARG A 82 -0.89 12.58 -13.37
N ALA A 83 -0.89 12.78 -12.05
CA ALA A 83 -1.99 13.40 -11.33
C ALA A 83 -2.23 14.85 -11.81
N GLU A 84 -1.16 15.65 -11.92
CA GLU A 84 -1.22 17.04 -12.40
C GLU A 84 -1.75 17.11 -13.85
N ALA A 85 -1.35 16.19 -14.73
CA ALA A 85 -1.81 16.13 -16.12
C ALA A 85 -3.31 15.82 -16.24
N THR A 86 -3.92 15.16 -15.25
CA THR A 86 -5.37 14.93 -15.18
C THR A 86 -6.13 16.05 -14.48
N GLY A 87 -5.47 17.12 -14.04
CA GLY A 87 -6.08 18.28 -13.42
C GLY A 87 -6.28 18.16 -11.90
N VAL A 88 -5.62 17.21 -11.25
CA VAL A 88 -5.66 17.06 -9.80
C VAL A 88 -4.98 18.26 -9.13
N THR A 89 -5.69 18.91 -8.22
CA THR A 89 -5.18 20.03 -7.41
C THR A 89 -4.46 19.51 -6.18
N SER A 90 -3.28 20.09 -5.84
CA SER A 90 -2.63 19.77 -4.57
C SER A 90 -3.47 20.24 -3.37
N ILE A 91 -3.72 19.34 -2.42
CA ILE A 91 -4.31 19.66 -1.12
C ILE A 91 -3.23 19.79 -0.02
N GLY A 92 -1.96 19.97 -0.38
CA GLY A 92 -0.83 20.10 0.54
C GLY A 92 -0.08 18.78 0.74
N VAL A 93 0.39 18.52 1.95
CA VAL A 93 1.10 17.29 2.34
C VAL A 93 0.15 16.29 2.98
N MET A 94 0.46 14.99 2.89
CA MET A 94 -0.36 13.92 3.45
C MET A 94 -0.61 14.08 4.96
N THR A 95 0.40 14.51 5.71
CA THR A 95 0.32 14.64 7.17
C THR A 95 -0.49 15.83 7.64
N GLU A 96 -0.66 16.86 6.79
CA GLU A 96 -1.39 18.09 7.09
C GLU A 96 -2.09 18.62 5.83
N PRO A 97 -3.14 17.93 5.34
CA PRO A 97 -3.87 18.38 4.15
C PRO A 97 -4.66 19.66 4.43
N SER A 98 -4.72 20.53 3.42
CA SER A 98 -5.47 21.79 3.48
C SER A 98 -6.98 21.53 3.44
N LEU A 99 -7.65 21.63 4.58
CA LEU A 99 -9.12 21.49 4.68
C LEU A 99 -9.85 22.54 3.87
N GLU A 100 -9.30 23.78 3.81
CA GLU A 100 -9.85 24.85 3.02
C GLU A 100 -9.88 24.49 1.53
N THR A 101 -8.77 23.94 1.02
CA THR A 101 -8.70 23.48 -0.37
C THR A 101 -9.65 22.30 -0.62
N ILE A 102 -9.73 21.32 0.29
CA ILE A 102 -10.67 20.20 0.16
C ILE A 102 -12.13 20.71 0.09
N VAL A 103 -12.52 21.62 0.98
CA VAL A 103 -13.87 22.24 0.95
C VAL A 103 -14.13 22.99 -0.35
N ALA A 104 -13.13 23.75 -0.85
CA ALA A 104 -13.26 24.48 -2.11
C ALA A 104 -13.41 23.56 -3.33
N LEU A 105 -12.83 22.36 -3.27
CA LEU A 105 -12.96 21.33 -4.31
C LEU A 105 -14.34 20.66 -4.32
N GLN A 106 -15.16 20.81 -3.27
CA GLN A 106 -16.52 20.25 -3.16
C GLN A 106 -16.55 18.74 -3.52
N PRO A 107 -15.79 17.88 -2.83
CA PRO A 107 -15.79 16.46 -3.15
C PRO A 107 -17.14 15.82 -2.80
N ASP A 108 -17.55 14.84 -3.60
CA ASP A 108 -18.67 13.93 -3.34
C ASP A 108 -18.19 12.56 -2.82
N LEU A 109 -16.88 12.31 -2.89
CA LEU A 109 -16.22 11.19 -2.25
C LEU A 109 -14.82 11.59 -1.76
N ILE A 110 -14.51 11.23 -0.52
CA ILE A 110 -13.13 11.25 0.00
C ILE A 110 -12.64 9.81 0.13
N LEU A 111 -11.48 9.55 -0.44
CA LEU A 111 -10.85 8.25 -0.52
C LEU A 111 -9.48 8.28 0.16
N GLY A 112 -9.08 7.23 0.86
CA GLY A 112 -7.73 7.12 1.39
C GLY A 112 -7.34 5.70 1.76
N PHE A 113 -6.05 5.42 1.65
CA PHE A 113 -5.43 4.26 2.27
C PHE A 113 -4.96 4.65 3.67
N ALA A 114 -5.40 3.90 4.67
CA ALA A 114 -5.09 4.21 6.06
C ALA A 114 -4.08 3.24 6.71
N GLY A 115 -3.77 2.10 6.05
CA GLY A 115 -2.79 1.11 6.52
C GLY A 115 -3.15 0.41 7.84
N SER A 116 -4.05 0.98 8.64
CA SER A 116 -4.54 0.39 9.88
C SER A 116 -5.83 1.05 10.35
N GLU A 117 -6.62 0.33 11.16
CA GLU A 117 -7.82 0.88 11.81
C GLU A 117 -7.50 2.07 12.73
N SER A 118 -6.34 2.05 13.39
CA SER A 118 -5.91 3.16 14.25
C SER A 118 -5.73 4.45 13.47
N MET A 119 -5.09 4.39 12.30
CA MET A 119 -4.91 5.54 11.42
C MET A 119 -6.26 5.99 10.85
N ALA A 120 -7.09 5.06 10.37
CA ALA A 120 -8.42 5.36 9.85
C ALA A 120 -9.31 6.05 10.89
N SER A 121 -9.25 5.62 12.17
CA SER A 121 -10.01 6.23 13.26
C SER A 121 -9.61 7.69 13.52
N GLY A 122 -8.37 8.06 13.25
CA GLY A 122 -7.89 9.45 13.35
C GLY A 122 -8.36 10.34 12.19
N ILE A 123 -8.44 9.78 10.99
CA ILE A 123 -8.77 10.53 9.75
C ILE A 123 -10.28 10.68 9.58
N ARG A 124 -11.05 9.61 9.78
CA ARG A 124 -12.48 9.54 9.44
C ARG A 124 -13.34 10.65 10.04
N PRO A 125 -13.21 11.03 11.35
CA PRO A 125 -14.07 12.02 11.96
C PRO A 125 -14.02 13.39 11.27
N MET A 126 -12.90 13.75 10.69
CA MET A 126 -12.71 14.99 9.94
C MET A 126 -13.22 14.83 8.51
N ALA A 127 -12.78 13.80 7.81
CA ALA A 127 -13.13 13.59 6.40
C ALA A 127 -14.64 13.41 6.18
N SER A 128 -15.32 12.65 7.05
CA SER A 128 -16.77 12.39 6.94
C SER A 128 -17.66 13.58 7.25
N GLN A 129 -17.12 14.70 7.73
CA GLN A 129 -17.85 15.97 7.83
C GLN A 129 -17.87 16.71 6.50
N LEU A 130 -17.00 16.37 5.56
CA LEU A 130 -16.83 17.04 4.28
C LEU A 130 -17.54 16.30 3.15
N ALA A 131 -17.43 14.97 3.11
CA ALA A 131 -18.07 14.12 2.11
C ALA A 131 -18.17 12.65 2.60
N PRO A 132 -18.96 11.79 1.93
CA PRO A 132 -18.85 10.35 2.08
C PRO A 132 -17.39 9.90 2.01
N THR A 133 -16.96 9.05 2.95
CA THR A 133 -15.52 8.74 3.12
C THR A 133 -15.29 7.25 3.10
N LEU A 134 -14.45 6.79 2.18
CA LEU A 134 -13.93 5.44 2.08
C LEU A 134 -12.47 5.42 2.55
N LEU A 135 -12.19 4.76 3.67
CA LEU A 135 -10.83 4.51 4.14
C LEU A 135 -10.55 3.01 4.06
N TYR A 136 -9.55 2.65 3.27
CA TYR A 136 -9.13 1.27 3.07
C TYR A 136 -7.99 0.90 4.01
N THR A 137 -8.12 -0.19 4.76
CA THR A 137 -7.19 -0.58 5.84
C THR A 137 -6.40 -1.84 5.55
N SER A 138 -6.52 -2.41 4.36
CA SER A 138 -5.81 -3.62 3.94
C SER A 138 -4.66 -3.31 2.99
N LEU A 139 -3.60 -4.12 3.05
CA LEU A 139 -2.50 -4.10 2.06
C LEU A 139 -2.85 -4.84 0.75
N ASP A 140 -4.05 -5.42 0.65
CA ASP A 140 -4.55 -6.04 -0.59
C ASP A 140 -4.85 -4.97 -1.65
N TRP A 141 -3.79 -4.59 -2.38
CA TRP A 141 -3.89 -3.60 -3.45
C TRP A 141 -4.76 -4.09 -4.63
N ARG A 142 -4.79 -5.40 -4.89
CA ARG A 142 -5.64 -6.00 -5.93
C ARG A 142 -7.12 -5.92 -5.55
N GLY A 143 -7.44 -6.19 -4.28
CA GLY A 143 -8.78 -5.99 -3.73
C GLY A 143 -9.21 -4.54 -3.83
N PHE A 144 -8.32 -3.61 -3.51
CA PHE A 144 -8.61 -2.19 -3.61
C PHE A 144 -8.85 -1.73 -5.05
N TYR A 145 -8.09 -2.25 -6.02
CA TYR A 145 -8.37 -2.02 -7.45
C TYR A 145 -9.79 -2.47 -7.84
N ARG A 146 -10.16 -3.71 -7.45
CA ARG A 146 -11.49 -4.26 -7.76
C ARG A 146 -12.60 -3.47 -7.08
N LEU A 147 -12.35 -2.98 -5.87
CA LEU A 147 -13.30 -2.15 -5.13
C LEU A 147 -13.55 -0.80 -5.81
N LEU A 148 -12.50 -0.18 -6.37
CA LEU A 148 -12.61 1.14 -7.00
C LEU A 148 -13.05 1.10 -8.46
N ALA A 149 -12.83 0.00 -9.18
CA ALA A 149 -13.12 -0.12 -10.60
C ALA A 149 -14.57 0.25 -11.00
N PRO A 150 -15.62 -0.14 -10.25
CA PRO A 150 -17.00 0.25 -10.54
C PRO A 150 -17.24 1.77 -10.44
N LEU A 151 -16.51 2.47 -9.58
CA LEU A 151 -16.64 3.91 -9.39
C LEU A 151 -16.14 4.71 -10.61
N GLY A 152 -15.17 4.16 -11.34
CA GLY A 152 -14.62 4.75 -12.56
C GLY A 152 -15.19 4.14 -13.85
N GLY A 153 -16.10 3.15 -13.75
CA GLY A 153 -16.60 2.40 -14.90
C GLY A 153 -15.52 1.63 -15.65
N GLN A 154 -14.53 1.09 -14.91
CA GLN A 154 -13.34 0.44 -15.46
C GLN A 154 -13.23 -1.04 -15.09
N GLU A 155 -14.32 -1.70 -14.70
CA GLU A 155 -14.31 -3.08 -14.19
C GLU A 155 -13.61 -4.05 -15.13
N ASP A 156 -14.01 -4.05 -16.42
CA ASP A 156 -13.43 -4.96 -17.42
C ASP A 156 -11.95 -4.63 -17.69
N ALA A 157 -11.61 -3.33 -17.75
CA ALA A 157 -10.24 -2.90 -18.01
C ALA A 157 -9.31 -3.21 -16.81
N VAL A 158 -9.79 -3.02 -15.60
CA VAL A 158 -9.04 -3.39 -14.38
C VAL A 158 -8.89 -4.90 -14.30
N ALA A 159 -9.94 -5.68 -14.55
CA ALA A 159 -9.88 -7.13 -14.54
C ALA A 159 -8.86 -7.66 -15.55
N ALA A 160 -8.88 -7.16 -16.80
CA ALA A 160 -7.92 -7.56 -17.83
C ALA A 160 -6.46 -7.22 -17.48
N ARG A 161 -6.22 -6.04 -16.86
CA ARG A 161 -4.87 -5.64 -16.43
C ARG A 161 -4.35 -6.49 -15.27
N LEU A 162 -5.21 -6.81 -14.31
CA LEU A 162 -4.86 -7.71 -13.21
C LEU A 162 -4.58 -9.12 -13.73
N GLU A 163 -5.39 -9.64 -14.65
CA GLU A 163 -5.15 -10.96 -15.28
C GLU A 163 -3.81 -11.01 -16.02
N ALA A 164 -3.48 -9.97 -16.79
CA ALA A 164 -2.20 -9.88 -17.47
C ALA A 164 -1.01 -9.83 -16.49
N PHE A 165 -1.16 -9.09 -15.38
CA PHE A 165 -0.17 -9.04 -14.32
C PHE A 165 0.03 -10.40 -13.64
N GLU A 166 -1.06 -11.10 -13.29
CA GLU A 166 -0.98 -12.43 -12.67
C GLU A 166 -0.33 -13.47 -13.60
N ALA A 167 -0.60 -13.39 -14.90
CA ALA A 167 0.04 -14.24 -15.89
C ALA A 167 1.56 -13.98 -15.96
N ARG A 168 1.98 -12.71 -15.91
CA ARG A 168 3.38 -12.32 -15.89
C ARG A 168 4.08 -12.79 -14.60
N LEU A 169 3.45 -12.59 -13.45
CA LEU A 169 3.97 -13.05 -12.16
C LEU A 169 4.15 -14.57 -12.13
N ALA A 170 3.20 -15.33 -12.68
CA ALA A 170 3.27 -16.78 -12.76
C ALA A 170 4.42 -17.24 -13.69
N ASP A 171 4.63 -16.58 -14.83
CA ASP A 171 5.75 -16.84 -15.72
C ASP A 171 7.10 -16.57 -15.05
N LEU A 172 7.22 -15.43 -14.39
CA LEU A 172 8.43 -15.03 -13.68
C LEU A 172 8.74 -16.03 -12.55
N ARG A 173 7.73 -16.43 -11.77
CA ARG A 173 7.87 -17.45 -10.74
C ARG A 173 8.37 -18.80 -11.28
N ALA A 174 7.92 -19.19 -12.46
CA ALA A 174 8.35 -20.46 -13.09
C ALA A 174 9.82 -20.44 -13.53
N ARG A 175 10.37 -19.24 -13.76
CA ARG A 175 11.78 -19.01 -14.15
C ARG A 175 12.68 -18.62 -12.98
N MET A 176 12.11 -18.34 -11.78
CA MET A 176 12.87 -17.88 -10.62
C MET A 176 13.94 -18.90 -10.24
N PRO A 177 15.23 -18.52 -10.20
CA PRO A 177 16.31 -19.41 -9.78
C PRO A 177 16.31 -19.60 -8.24
N ASP A 178 17.06 -20.56 -7.77
CA ASP A 178 17.32 -20.77 -6.33
C ASP A 178 18.43 -19.83 -5.83
N THR A 179 18.40 -18.59 -6.30
CA THR A 179 19.34 -17.53 -5.93
C THR A 179 18.76 -16.75 -4.75
N SER A 180 19.55 -16.59 -3.70
CA SER A 180 19.11 -15.85 -2.52
C SER A 180 19.26 -14.34 -2.74
N VAL A 181 18.23 -13.59 -2.34
CA VAL A 181 18.18 -12.13 -2.51
C VAL A 181 18.04 -11.44 -1.16
N SER A 182 18.95 -10.52 -0.87
CA SER A 182 18.83 -9.57 0.24
C SER A 182 18.29 -8.23 -0.23
N VAL A 183 17.48 -7.56 0.60
CA VAL A 183 16.98 -6.20 0.31
C VAL A 183 17.22 -5.29 1.49
N LEU A 184 17.93 -4.18 1.25
CA LEU A 184 18.29 -3.19 2.25
C LEU A 184 17.83 -1.80 1.86
N ARG A 185 17.10 -1.11 2.71
CA ARG A 185 16.88 0.34 2.59
C ARG A 185 17.89 1.10 3.44
N ILE A 186 18.58 2.04 2.83
CA ILE A 186 19.55 2.93 3.49
C ILE A 186 18.89 4.30 3.64
N THR A 187 18.56 4.69 4.87
CA THR A 187 18.00 6.02 5.15
C THR A 187 19.08 6.96 5.70
N SER A 188 18.73 8.22 5.91
CA SER A 188 19.62 9.23 6.51
C SER A 188 20.16 8.87 7.89
N TRP A 189 19.53 7.94 8.61
CA TRP A 189 19.89 7.61 10.00
C TRP A 189 19.92 6.13 10.36
N ASP A 190 19.26 5.24 9.60
CA ASP A 190 19.20 3.82 9.89
C ASP A 190 19.27 2.95 8.64
N PHE A 191 19.29 1.64 8.90
CA PHE A 191 19.05 0.60 7.92
C PHE A 191 17.68 -0.03 8.17
N GLN A 192 16.98 -0.39 7.10
CA GLN A 192 15.69 -1.05 7.17
C GLN A 192 15.70 -2.29 6.29
N VAL A 193 15.41 -3.43 6.89
CA VAL A 193 15.26 -4.72 6.21
C VAL A 193 13.81 -5.14 6.32
N TYR A 194 13.09 -5.07 5.22
CA TYR A 194 11.72 -5.56 5.12
C TYR A 194 11.72 -7.08 4.95
N LEU A 195 10.90 -7.75 5.73
CA LEU A 195 10.96 -9.19 5.89
C LEU A 195 10.04 -9.92 4.93
N ASP A 196 10.46 -11.13 4.57
CA ASP A 196 9.59 -12.21 4.12
C ASP A 196 8.76 -12.66 5.34
N ALA A 197 7.56 -12.13 5.47
CA ALA A 197 6.68 -12.24 6.63
C ALA A 197 5.24 -12.53 6.21
N PRO A 198 4.40 -13.13 7.08
CA PRO A 198 2.99 -13.39 6.77
C PRO A 198 2.20 -12.11 6.42
N VAL A 199 2.58 -10.97 7.02
CA VAL A 199 2.07 -9.64 6.69
C VAL A 199 3.26 -8.77 6.34
N THR A 200 3.36 -8.38 5.07
CA THR A 200 4.47 -7.56 4.59
C THR A 200 4.00 -6.53 3.58
N TYR A 201 4.83 -5.52 3.32
CA TYR A 201 4.54 -4.46 2.36
C TYR A 201 4.53 -4.99 0.92
N ALA A 202 3.71 -4.40 0.05
CA ALA A 202 3.39 -4.96 -1.27
C ALA A 202 4.59 -5.39 -2.13
N PRO A 203 5.69 -4.64 -2.30
CA PRO A 203 6.85 -5.09 -3.06
C PRO A 203 7.48 -6.38 -2.51
N PHE A 204 7.54 -6.52 -1.19
CA PHE A 204 8.10 -7.72 -0.54
C PHE A 204 7.12 -8.89 -0.57
N ALA A 205 5.81 -8.64 -0.57
CA ALA A 205 4.81 -9.66 -0.85
C ALA A 205 4.93 -10.18 -2.30
N LEU A 206 5.21 -9.31 -3.26
CA LEU A 206 5.47 -9.70 -4.65
C LEU A 206 6.72 -10.57 -4.79
N MET A 207 7.78 -10.31 -4.03
CA MET A 207 8.95 -11.20 -3.98
C MET A 207 8.57 -12.60 -3.50
N GLN A 208 7.74 -12.72 -2.44
CA GLN A 208 7.22 -14.02 -1.97
C GLN A 208 6.40 -14.72 -3.05
N GLU A 209 5.47 -14.01 -3.67
CA GLU A 209 4.61 -14.52 -4.73
C GLU A 209 5.42 -14.97 -5.96
N ALA A 210 6.50 -14.25 -6.28
CA ALA A 210 7.44 -14.59 -7.33
C ALA A 210 8.35 -15.77 -6.97
N GLY A 211 8.36 -16.22 -5.70
CA GLY A 211 9.16 -17.35 -5.25
C GLY A 211 10.62 -17.02 -4.98
N VAL A 212 10.93 -15.74 -4.70
CA VAL A 212 12.30 -15.31 -4.36
C VAL A 212 12.74 -15.93 -3.03
N THR A 213 13.92 -16.51 -3.02
CA THR A 213 14.54 -17.06 -1.80
C THR A 213 15.17 -15.92 -0.99
N ARG A 214 14.83 -15.84 0.30
CA ARG A 214 15.38 -14.85 1.26
C ARG A 214 16.19 -15.55 2.35
N SER A 215 17.14 -14.84 2.94
CA SER A 215 17.96 -15.37 4.04
C SER A 215 17.12 -15.69 5.29
N ALA A 216 17.67 -16.50 6.19
CA ALA A 216 17.03 -16.78 7.49
C ALA A 216 16.89 -15.51 8.35
N TYR A 217 17.80 -14.53 8.18
CA TYR A 217 17.72 -13.24 8.85
C TYR A 217 16.55 -12.40 8.36
N GLU A 218 16.23 -12.50 7.07
CA GLU A 218 15.21 -11.71 6.39
C GLU A 218 13.82 -12.39 6.38
N THR A 219 13.71 -13.58 6.96
CA THR A 219 12.46 -14.35 7.01
C THR A 219 11.92 -14.45 8.44
N THR A 220 10.61 -14.35 8.59
CA THR A 220 9.93 -14.54 9.87
C THR A 220 8.55 -15.17 9.69
N ARG A 221 8.06 -15.82 10.76
CA ARG A 221 6.67 -16.30 10.85
C ARG A 221 5.84 -15.50 11.85
N ASP A 222 6.42 -14.47 12.42
CA ASP A 222 5.75 -13.56 13.35
C ASP A 222 4.92 -12.54 12.55
N GLU A 223 3.60 -12.63 12.67
CA GLU A 223 2.64 -11.76 11.98
C GLU A 223 2.73 -10.29 12.43
N THR A 224 3.40 -10.03 13.54
CA THR A 224 3.56 -8.67 14.08
C THR A 224 4.85 -7.99 13.63
N LEU A 225 5.75 -8.75 12.96
CA LEU A 225 7.07 -8.27 12.58
C LEU A 225 7.20 -8.28 11.04
N SER A 226 7.19 -7.11 10.43
CA SER A 226 7.37 -6.94 8.98
C SER A 226 8.69 -6.28 8.59
N MET A 227 9.44 -5.74 9.57
CA MET A 227 10.68 -5.00 9.31
C MET A 227 11.64 -5.11 10.50
N LYS A 228 12.94 -5.17 10.20
CA LYS A 228 14.04 -5.00 11.17
C LYS A 228 14.80 -3.70 10.90
N ARG A 229 15.45 -3.18 11.95
CA ARG A 229 16.38 -2.04 11.87
C ARG A 229 17.74 -2.52 12.36
N PRO A 230 18.55 -3.17 11.49
CA PRO A 230 19.86 -3.63 11.86
C PRO A 230 20.82 -2.47 12.17
N ASP A 231 21.80 -2.72 13.01
CA ASP A 231 22.98 -1.90 13.10
C ASP A 231 24.06 -2.36 12.10
N TRP A 232 25.25 -1.76 12.17
CA TRP A 232 26.35 -2.12 11.29
C TRP A 232 26.84 -3.56 11.43
N GLU A 233 26.80 -4.12 12.65
CA GLU A 233 27.27 -5.47 12.93
C GLU A 233 26.30 -6.51 12.37
N ASP A 234 25.02 -6.20 12.42
CA ASP A 234 23.95 -7.06 11.89
C ASP A 234 23.88 -7.10 10.36
N LEU A 235 24.45 -6.11 9.65
CA LEU A 235 24.49 -6.12 8.19
C LEU A 235 25.17 -7.36 7.63
N ALA A 236 26.15 -7.96 8.33
CA ALA A 236 26.78 -9.20 7.93
C ALA A 236 25.83 -10.42 7.83
N GLN A 237 24.59 -10.30 8.33
CA GLN A 237 23.55 -11.32 8.21
C GLN A 237 22.75 -11.21 6.89
N LEU A 238 23.01 -10.18 6.08
CA LEU A 238 22.50 -10.06 4.71
C LEU A 238 23.42 -10.89 3.79
N ASP A 239 23.14 -12.18 3.72
CA ASP A 239 23.97 -13.18 3.06
C ASP A 239 23.43 -13.59 1.67
N GLY A 240 22.52 -12.79 1.09
CA GLY A 240 22.02 -13.00 -0.27
C GLY A 240 23.13 -12.95 -1.32
N GLU A 241 22.98 -13.76 -2.37
CA GLU A 241 23.85 -13.76 -3.55
C GLU A 241 23.63 -12.51 -4.41
N VAL A 242 22.41 -11.95 -4.35
CA VAL A 242 22.04 -10.66 -4.94
C VAL A 242 21.63 -9.72 -3.81
N LEU A 243 22.09 -8.48 -3.85
CA LEU A 243 21.68 -7.41 -2.93
C LEU A 243 20.98 -6.29 -3.70
N LEU A 244 19.68 -6.17 -3.49
CA LEU A 244 18.93 -5.00 -3.91
C LEU A 244 18.96 -3.95 -2.80
N TYR A 245 19.25 -2.69 -3.14
CA TYR A 245 19.21 -1.64 -2.12
C TYR A 245 18.44 -0.42 -2.57
N ILE A 246 17.81 0.25 -1.60
CA ILE A 246 16.86 1.35 -1.80
C ILE A 246 17.40 2.59 -1.11
N VAL A 247 17.50 3.71 -1.85
CA VAL A 247 17.85 5.04 -1.36
C VAL A 247 16.89 6.05 -1.98
N GLY A 248 16.43 7.00 -1.19
CA GLY A 248 15.54 8.05 -1.69
C GLY A 248 14.38 8.40 -0.75
N GLY A 249 13.50 9.26 -1.23
CA GLY A 249 12.31 9.73 -0.52
C GLY A 249 12.60 10.82 0.51
N THR A 250 11.77 10.91 1.54
CA THR A 250 11.91 11.95 2.59
C THR A 250 13.15 11.73 3.46
N ASN A 251 13.64 10.50 3.56
CA ASN A 251 14.78 10.07 4.37
C ASN A 251 15.97 9.70 3.48
N ASP A 252 16.19 10.51 2.46
CA ASP A 252 17.14 10.27 1.39
C ASP A 252 18.59 10.43 1.85
N SER A 253 19.30 9.31 1.95
CA SER A 253 20.71 9.26 2.34
C SER A 253 21.69 9.78 1.27
N ASP A 254 21.25 10.01 0.04
CA ASP A 254 22.06 10.71 -0.98
C ASP A 254 22.24 12.20 -0.63
N ARG A 255 21.29 12.80 0.10
CA ARG A 255 21.31 14.24 0.40
C ARG A 255 22.27 14.63 1.50
N ASP A 256 22.64 13.71 2.37
CA ASP A 256 23.52 13.96 3.53
C ASP A 256 24.86 13.23 3.45
N GLY A 257 25.11 12.54 2.34
CA GLY A 257 26.34 11.80 2.10
C GLY A 257 26.43 10.43 2.82
N ARG A 258 25.37 10.01 3.53
CA ARG A 258 25.37 8.73 4.23
C ARG A 258 25.40 7.54 3.26
N HIS A 259 24.76 7.68 2.11
CA HIS A 259 24.79 6.61 1.10
C HIS A 259 26.22 6.27 0.68
N GLU A 260 27.05 7.29 0.32
CA GLU A 260 28.46 7.08 -0.05
C GLU A 260 29.27 6.55 1.13
N GLU A 261 28.99 7.02 2.36
CA GLU A 261 29.65 6.50 3.57
C GLU A 261 29.35 5.00 3.73
N VAL A 262 28.09 4.58 3.53
CA VAL A 262 27.71 3.15 3.61
C VAL A 262 28.42 2.33 2.56
N LEU A 263 28.41 2.73 1.31
CA LEU A 263 29.07 2.01 0.22
C LEU A 263 30.60 1.92 0.42
N GLY A 264 31.22 2.95 1.03
CA GLY A 264 32.63 2.98 1.37
C GLY A 264 33.02 2.24 2.64
N ASN A 265 32.07 1.75 3.43
CA ASN A 265 32.34 1.13 4.73
C ASN A 265 32.94 -0.28 4.57
N PRO A 266 34.01 -0.62 5.33
CA PRO A 266 34.58 -1.96 5.29
C PRO A 266 33.59 -3.10 5.58
N LEU A 267 32.58 -2.90 6.42
CA LEU A 267 31.56 -3.92 6.71
C LEU A 267 30.66 -4.16 5.48
N TRP A 268 30.31 -3.10 4.74
CA TRP A 268 29.61 -3.24 3.46
C TRP A 268 30.40 -4.11 2.47
N GLN A 269 31.71 -3.91 2.41
CA GLN A 269 32.61 -4.65 1.52
C GLN A 269 32.75 -6.14 1.90
N THR A 270 32.23 -6.57 3.06
CA THR A 270 32.22 -8.00 3.48
C THR A 270 30.98 -8.74 3.03
N LEU A 271 29.95 -8.06 2.54
CA LEU A 271 28.72 -8.70 2.08
C LEU A 271 28.99 -9.59 0.85
N PRO A 272 28.45 -10.81 0.78
CA PRO A 272 28.70 -11.75 -0.34
C PRO A 272 28.37 -11.10 -1.70
N ALA A 273 27.17 -10.52 -1.86
CA ALA A 273 26.75 -9.88 -3.10
C ALA A 273 27.69 -8.72 -3.51
N VAL A 274 28.23 -7.95 -2.53
CA VAL A 274 29.18 -6.86 -2.83
C VAL A 274 30.50 -7.41 -3.35
N GLN A 275 30.98 -8.54 -2.80
CA GLN A 275 32.23 -9.17 -3.24
C GLN A 275 32.12 -9.74 -4.65
N GLU A 276 30.93 -10.26 -5.02
CA GLU A 276 30.67 -10.80 -6.35
C GLU A 276 30.25 -9.74 -7.36
N GLY A 277 29.93 -8.51 -6.92
CA GLY A 277 29.49 -7.41 -7.79
C GLY A 277 27.99 -7.41 -8.07
N ASN A 278 27.20 -8.26 -7.39
CA ASN A 278 25.76 -8.43 -7.59
C ASN A 278 24.96 -7.49 -6.68
N VAL A 279 25.18 -6.19 -6.83
CA VAL A 279 24.56 -5.15 -6.00
C VAL A 279 23.85 -4.14 -6.88
N HIS A 280 22.54 -4.04 -6.75
CA HIS A 280 21.71 -3.20 -7.60
C HIS A 280 20.88 -2.22 -6.80
N ARG A 281 20.91 -0.95 -7.21
CA ARG A 281 20.03 0.08 -6.67
C ARG A 281 18.69 0.01 -7.40
N VAL A 282 17.61 -0.16 -6.64
CA VAL A 282 16.24 -0.14 -7.16
C VAL A 282 15.55 1.19 -6.84
N ASP A 283 14.51 1.53 -7.61
CA ASP A 283 13.85 2.82 -7.49
C ASP A 283 13.02 2.93 -6.22
N HIS A 284 13.25 3.98 -5.44
CA HIS A 284 12.52 4.24 -4.20
C HIS A 284 11.01 4.40 -4.43
N ALA A 285 10.60 5.04 -5.53
CA ALA A 285 9.19 5.30 -5.77
C ALA A 285 8.40 3.99 -5.98
N ASP A 286 8.98 3.01 -6.67
CA ASP A 286 8.33 1.73 -6.92
C ASP A 286 8.36 0.81 -5.71
N TRP A 287 9.47 0.81 -4.95
CA TRP A 287 9.65 -0.09 -3.81
C TRP A 287 9.12 0.45 -2.49
N MET A 288 9.06 1.79 -2.30
CA MET A 288 8.68 2.39 -1.01
C MET A 288 7.45 3.30 -1.08
N GLU A 289 7.06 3.75 -2.28
CA GLU A 289 5.86 4.54 -2.51
C GLU A 289 4.89 3.81 -3.44
N PHE A 290 4.72 2.52 -3.18
CA PHE A 290 3.92 1.61 -4.00
C PHE A 290 2.57 2.23 -4.39
N SER A 291 2.33 2.32 -5.70
CA SER A 291 1.18 3.03 -6.28
C SER A 291 0.24 2.13 -7.10
N GLY A 292 0.39 0.82 -6.99
CA GLY A 292 -0.47 -0.15 -7.69
C GLY A 292 0.25 -0.90 -8.81
N LEU A 293 -0.43 -1.10 -9.97
CA LEU A 293 0.07 -1.94 -11.06
C LEU A 293 1.39 -1.48 -11.66
N ASP A 294 1.61 -0.16 -11.76
CA ASP A 294 2.86 0.37 -12.31
C ASP A 294 4.04 -0.03 -11.42
N SER A 295 3.96 0.24 -10.11
CA SER A 295 4.99 -0.18 -9.16
C SER A 295 5.12 -1.69 -9.08
N ALA A 296 4.00 -2.44 -9.14
CA ALA A 296 4.03 -3.89 -9.13
C ALA A 296 4.80 -4.45 -10.34
N ASN A 297 4.58 -3.90 -11.55
CA ASN A 297 5.33 -4.30 -12.73
C ASN A 297 6.81 -3.89 -12.66
N ALA A 298 7.12 -2.70 -12.11
CA ALA A 298 8.50 -2.26 -11.93
C ALA A 298 9.28 -3.20 -10.98
N VAL A 299 8.64 -3.65 -9.90
CA VAL A 299 9.26 -4.67 -9.01
C VAL A 299 9.53 -5.97 -9.78
N LEU A 300 8.60 -6.42 -10.65
CA LEU A 300 8.84 -7.61 -11.48
C LEU A 300 9.94 -7.37 -12.52
N ASP A 301 10.05 -6.16 -13.09
CA ASP A 301 11.14 -5.78 -14.00
C ASP A 301 12.50 -5.88 -13.30
N ASP A 302 12.61 -5.38 -12.07
CA ASP A 302 13.82 -5.47 -11.26
C ASP A 302 14.20 -6.93 -10.93
N LEU A 303 13.21 -7.75 -10.54
CA LEU A 303 13.45 -9.17 -10.27
C LEU A 303 13.88 -9.93 -11.53
N GLU A 304 13.30 -9.63 -12.68
CA GLU A 304 13.70 -10.21 -13.96
C GLU A 304 15.13 -9.81 -14.32
N ALA A 305 15.45 -8.52 -14.25
CA ALA A 305 16.74 -7.99 -14.66
C ALA A 305 17.89 -8.38 -13.74
N TYR A 306 17.65 -8.45 -12.41
CA TYR A 306 18.71 -8.58 -11.42
C TYR A 306 18.77 -9.96 -10.73
N VAL A 307 17.78 -10.82 -10.96
CA VAL A 307 17.74 -12.14 -10.31
C VAL A 307 17.66 -13.29 -11.32
N ILE A 308 16.96 -13.06 -12.45
CA ILE A 308 16.71 -14.12 -13.44
C ILE A 308 17.71 -14.06 -14.60
N ASP A 309 17.97 -12.86 -15.14
CA ASP A 309 18.74 -12.66 -16.36
C ASP A 309 20.25 -12.46 -16.09
N GLU A 310 20.67 -12.47 -14.83
CA GLU A 310 22.06 -12.50 -14.40
C GLU A 310 22.60 -13.95 -14.42
#